data_4d4a7aa4b3855cc21d855ca7150d4dd0
#
_entry.id   4d4a7aa4b3855cc21d855ca7150d4dd0
#
_cell.length_a   1.000
_cell.length_b   1.000
_cell.length_c   1.000
_cell.angle_alpha   90.00
_cell.angle_beta   90.00
_cell.angle_gamma   90.00
#
_symmetry.space_group_name_H-M   'P 1'
#
loop_
_entity.id
_entity.type
_entity.pdbx_description
1 polymer ?
#
loop_
_entity_poly.entity_id
_entity_poly.type
_entity_poly.pdbx_seq_one_letter_code
_entity_poly.pdbx_strand_id
1 'polypeptide(L)'
;MVFAPRSSVASLQEDTKERLFLLAETFGFTCTIAGEYPGWSFAEQSPIRDIFMESYETLFGTPLKIEAIHAGLECGLFSDALAGLDAIAVGPTIRGCHTPDEYLPLDSCERFYTLLTDVLSRLSQ
;
A
#
# COMPACT_ATOMS: atom_id res chain seq x y z
N MET A 1 12.74 -3.68 23.57
CA MET A 1 11.47 -4.12 22.95
C MET A 1 11.30 -3.30 21.68
N VAL A 2 10.80 -3.88 20.59
CA VAL A 2 10.57 -3.18 19.31
C VAL A 2 9.07 -3.25 19.00
N PHE A 3 8.50 -2.11 18.62
CA PHE A 3 7.12 -1.99 18.14
C PHE A 3 7.15 -1.48 16.71
N ALA A 4 6.24 -1.97 15.88
CA ALA A 4 6.05 -1.52 14.50
C ALA A 4 4.57 -1.13 14.26
N PRO A 5 4.09 -0.06 14.90
CA PRO A 5 2.72 0.40 14.69
C PRO A 5 2.52 0.87 13.24
N ARG A 6 1.33 0.64 12.72
CA ARG A 6 0.94 1.06 11.37
C ARG A 6 -0.44 1.70 11.41
N SER A 7 -0.60 2.77 10.66
CA SER A 7 -1.91 3.37 10.40
C SER A 7 -1.89 4.05 9.03
N SER A 8 -2.99 4.02 8.32
CA SER A 8 -3.20 4.82 7.11
C SER A 8 -3.54 6.29 7.42
N VAL A 9 -3.84 6.60 8.68
CA VAL A 9 -4.25 7.94 9.14
C VAL A 9 -3.12 8.56 9.96
N ALA A 10 -2.58 9.68 9.50
CA ALA A 10 -1.43 10.34 10.12
C ALA A 10 -1.66 10.72 11.59
N SER A 11 -2.85 11.27 11.91
CA SER A 11 -3.18 11.64 13.30
C SER A 11 -3.21 10.45 14.26
N LEU A 12 -3.60 9.27 13.78
CA LEU A 12 -3.57 8.04 14.59
C LEU A 12 -2.15 7.50 14.75
N GLN A 13 -1.27 7.73 13.78
CA GLN A 13 0.16 7.41 13.94
C GLN A 13 0.79 8.29 15.02
N GLU A 14 0.52 9.59 15.01
CA GLU A 14 1.03 10.52 16.02
C GLU A 14 0.51 10.17 17.42
N ASP A 15 -0.80 9.98 17.60
CA ASP A 15 -1.39 9.54 18.86
C ASP A 15 -0.75 8.24 19.38
N THR A 16 -0.49 7.29 18.48
CA THR A 16 0.17 6.03 18.86
C THR A 16 1.61 6.26 19.34
N LYS A 17 2.36 7.14 18.67
CA LYS A 17 3.71 7.51 19.08
C LYS A 17 3.71 8.17 20.45
N GLU A 18 2.86 9.17 20.65
CA GLU A 18 2.72 9.87 21.94
C GLU A 18 2.41 8.91 23.08
N ARG A 19 1.49 7.98 22.89
CA ARG A 19 1.15 6.95 23.90
C ARG A 19 2.31 6.03 24.20
N LEU A 20 3.08 5.61 23.19
CA LEU A 20 4.26 4.77 23.38
C LEU A 20 5.36 5.52 24.14
N PHE A 21 5.58 6.80 23.86
CA PHE A 21 6.51 7.65 24.60
C PHE A 21 6.08 7.78 26.07
N LEU A 22 4.82 8.11 26.33
CA LEU A 22 4.29 8.25 27.68
C LEU A 22 4.42 6.95 28.49
N LEU A 23 4.12 5.81 27.86
CA LEU A 23 4.30 4.51 28.51
C LEU A 23 5.77 4.24 28.84
N ALA A 24 6.67 4.49 27.89
CA ALA A 24 8.10 4.30 28.10
C ALA A 24 8.60 5.15 29.26
N GLU A 25 8.25 6.42 29.32
CA GLU A 25 8.60 7.34 30.39
C GLU A 25 8.06 6.86 31.75
N THR A 26 6.78 6.46 31.80
CA THR A 26 6.13 5.97 33.00
C THR A 26 6.87 4.77 33.63
N PHE A 27 7.46 3.92 32.80
CA PHE A 27 8.20 2.74 33.23
C PHE A 27 9.72 2.93 33.27
N GLY A 28 10.21 4.16 33.06
CA GLY A 28 11.64 4.49 33.13
C GLY A 28 12.44 3.97 31.93
N PHE A 29 11.80 3.75 30.78
CA PHE A 29 12.45 3.36 29.53
C PHE A 29 12.70 4.56 28.61
N THR A 30 13.74 4.45 27.80
CA THR A 30 13.95 5.39 26.69
C THR A 30 13.29 4.85 25.43
N CYS A 31 12.49 5.68 24.77
CA CYS A 31 11.86 5.37 23.49
C CYS A 31 12.59 6.13 22.37
N THR A 32 12.87 5.45 21.27
CA THR A 32 13.44 6.04 20.05
C THR A 32 12.63 5.59 18.83
N ILE A 33 12.49 6.47 17.85
CA ILE A 33 11.79 6.18 16.59
C ILE A 33 12.81 6.07 15.47
N ALA A 34 12.62 5.10 14.58
CA ALA A 34 13.39 4.90 13.37
C ALA A 34 12.51 4.33 12.26
N GLY A 35 12.80 4.70 11.00
CA GLY A 35 12.13 4.13 9.83
C GLY A 35 10.66 4.52 9.73
N GLU A 36 10.35 5.79 9.98
CA GLU A 36 8.98 6.29 9.84
C GLU A 36 8.52 6.27 8.37
N TYR A 37 7.27 5.85 8.17
CA TYR A 37 6.58 5.91 6.90
C TYR A 37 5.28 6.72 7.06
N PRO A 38 4.98 7.65 6.15
CA PRO A 38 3.72 8.38 6.16
C PRO A 38 2.55 7.41 5.95
N GLY A 39 1.41 7.74 6.55
CA GLY A 39 0.17 7.01 6.30
C GLY A 39 -0.29 7.21 4.86
N TRP A 40 -0.80 6.15 4.24
CA TRP A 40 -1.43 6.22 2.93
C TRP A 40 -2.92 5.90 3.08
N SER A 41 -3.73 6.94 3.13
CA SER A 41 -5.17 6.82 3.30
C SER A 41 -5.83 6.30 2.04
N PHE A 42 -6.86 5.46 2.21
CA PHE A 42 -7.70 5.02 1.11
C PHE A 42 -8.44 6.22 0.51
N ALA A 43 -8.28 6.44 -0.79
CA ALA A 43 -9.00 7.47 -1.53
C ALA A 43 -10.42 6.97 -1.86
N GLU A 44 -11.46 7.70 -1.45
CA GLU A 44 -12.85 7.35 -1.80
C GLU A 44 -13.06 7.42 -3.32
N GLN A 45 -12.48 8.42 -3.98
CA GLN A 45 -12.49 8.58 -5.42
C GLN A 45 -11.07 8.41 -5.95
N SER A 46 -10.90 7.54 -6.95
CA SER A 46 -9.62 7.26 -7.58
C SER A 46 -9.84 6.83 -9.03
N PRO A 47 -9.73 7.77 -9.98
CA PRO A 47 -9.86 7.48 -11.41
C PRO A 47 -8.93 6.37 -11.91
N ILE A 48 -7.70 6.31 -11.42
CA ILE A 48 -6.78 5.25 -11.81
C ILE A 48 -7.26 3.88 -11.33
N ARG A 49 -7.79 3.80 -10.11
CA ARG A 49 -8.38 2.54 -9.59
C ARG A 49 -9.57 2.08 -10.44
N ASP A 50 -10.44 3.01 -10.82
CA ASP A 50 -11.63 2.69 -11.61
C ASP A 50 -11.24 2.13 -12.99
N ILE A 51 -10.23 2.70 -13.65
CA ILE A 51 -9.69 2.17 -14.90
C ILE A 51 -9.10 0.76 -14.71
N PHE A 52 -8.36 0.51 -13.64
CA PHE A 52 -7.85 -0.83 -13.34
C PHE A 52 -8.95 -1.84 -13.11
N MET A 53 -10.02 -1.46 -12.38
CA MET A 53 -11.18 -2.33 -12.13
C MET A 53 -11.89 -2.69 -13.44
N GLU A 54 -12.16 -1.71 -14.28
CA GLU A 54 -12.82 -1.92 -15.59
C GLU A 54 -11.98 -2.78 -16.52
N SER A 55 -10.68 -2.48 -16.63
CA SER A 55 -9.74 -3.26 -17.44
C SER A 55 -9.67 -4.71 -16.97
N TYR A 56 -9.56 -4.92 -15.68
CA TYR A 56 -9.47 -6.27 -15.08
C TYR A 56 -10.72 -7.09 -15.37
N GLU A 57 -11.90 -6.51 -15.15
CA GLU A 57 -13.17 -7.18 -15.41
C GLU A 57 -13.35 -7.50 -16.89
N THR A 58 -12.96 -6.56 -17.77
CA THR A 58 -13.01 -6.77 -19.24
C THR A 58 -12.10 -7.91 -19.69
N LEU A 59 -10.87 -7.97 -19.16
CA LEU A 59 -9.87 -8.95 -19.57
C LEU A 59 -10.10 -10.34 -18.97
N PHE A 60 -10.57 -10.40 -17.74
CA PHE A 60 -10.59 -11.66 -16.98
C PHE A 60 -11.99 -12.12 -16.57
N GLY A 61 -13.04 -11.35 -16.84
CA GLY A 61 -14.43 -11.71 -16.57
C GLY A 61 -14.79 -11.80 -15.08
N THR A 62 -13.97 -11.25 -14.20
CA THR A 62 -14.18 -11.24 -12.74
C THR A 62 -13.80 -9.88 -12.17
N PRO A 63 -14.48 -9.40 -11.12
CA PRO A 63 -14.14 -8.12 -10.51
C PRO A 63 -12.75 -8.13 -9.88
N LEU A 64 -12.04 -7.02 -9.99
CA LEU A 64 -10.77 -6.80 -9.27
C LEU A 64 -11.06 -6.60 -7.79
N LYS A 65 -10.36 -7.35 -6.94
CA LYS A 65 -10.44 -7.19 -5.49
C LYS A 65 -9.60 -5.98 -5.06
N ILE A 66 -10.23 -5.03 -4.39
CA ILE A 66 -9.57 -3.88 -3.79
C ILE A 66 -9.39 -4.13 -2.30
N GLU A 67 -8.18 -3.94 -1.82
CA GLU A 67 -7.84 -4.12 -0.40
C GLU A 67 -7.03 -2.93 0.10
N ALA A 68 -7.28 -2.52 1.33
CA ALA A 68 -6.39 -1.66 2.09
C ALA A 68 -5.60 -2.53 3.07
N ILE A 69 -4.28 -2.41 3.05
CA ILE A 69 -3.41 -3.19 3.90
C ILE A 69 -2.58 -2.29 4.83
N HIS A 70 -2.25 -2.79 6.01
CA HIS A 70 -1.36 -2.11 6.95
C HIS A 70 0.11 -2.44 6.63
N ALA A 71 0.61 -1.89 5.54
CA ALA A 71 2.00 -2.04 5.12
C ALA A 71 2.63 -0.68 4.82
N GLY A 72 3.95 -0.59 4.95
CA GLY A 72 4.71 0.55 4.42
C GLY A 72 4.86 0.34 2.92
N LEU A 73 4.24 1.20 2.13
CA LEU A 73 4.32 1.19 0.68
C LEU A 73 4.89 2.53 0.18
N GLU A 74 5.62 2.48 -0.89
CA GLU A 74 6.22 3.66 -1.55
C GLU A 74 5.15 4.67 -1.98
N CYS A 75 3.93 4.21 -2.27
CA CYS A 75 2.79 5.08 -2.58
C CYS A 75 2.49 6.08 -1.45
N GLY A 76 2.73 5.70 -0.19
CA GLY A 76 2.62 6.63 0.95
C GLY A 76 3.61 7.78 0.85
N LEU A 77 4.87 7.48 0.51
CA LEU A 77 5.92 8.49 0.31
C LEU A 77 5.62 9.41 -0.87
N PHE A 78 5.14 8.85 -1.98
CA PHE A 78 4.78 9.65 -3.15
C PHE A 78 3.56 10.54 -2.88
N SER A 79 2.55 10.02 -2.18
CA SER A 79 1.35 10.79 -1.85
C SER A 79 1.63 11.91 -0.85
N ASP A 80 2.60 11.73 0.04
CA ASP A 80 3.05 12.77 0.97
C ASP A 80 3.83 13.87 0.25
N ALA A 81 4.68 13.50 -0.71
CA ALA A 81 5.50 14.43 -1.47
C ALA A 81 4.72 15.16 -2.59
N LEU A 82 3.67 14.56 -3.14
CA LEU A 82 2.93 15.04 -4.30
C LEU A 82 1.44 15.19 -3.95
N ALA A 83 1.07 16.38 -3.51
CA ALA A 83 -0.32 16.67 -3.15
C ALA A 83 -1.29 16.39 -4.32
N GLY A 84 -2.33 15.63 -4.05
CA GLY A 84 -3.35 15.27 -5.04
C GLY A 84 -2.97 14.10 -5.96
N LEU A 85 -1.85 13.41 -5.68
CA LEU A 85 -1.49 12.20 -6.42
C LEU A 85 -2.55 11.11 -6.22
N ASP A 86 -3.15 10.66 -7.32
CA ASP A 86 -3.96 9.43 -7.34
C ASP A 86 -3.04 8.24 -7.60
N ALA A 87 -2.95 7.34 -6.63
CA ALA A 87 -2.02 6.22 -6.67
C ALA A 87 -2.67 4.92 -6.19
N ILE A 88 -2.29 3.83 -6.83
CA ILE A 88 -2.63 2.47 -6.41
C ILE A 88 -1.36 1.61 -6.41
N ALA A 89 -1.32 0.59 -5.57
CA ALA A 89 -0.28 -0.42 -5.59
C ALA A 89 -0.81 -1.68 -6.26
N VAL A 90 -0.16 -2.11 -7.32
CA VAL A 90 -0.53 -3.30 -8.09
C VAL A 90 0.71 -4.09 -8.47
N GLY A 91 0.56 -5.39 -8.69
CA GLY A 91 1.67 -6.23 -9.10
C GLY A 91 1.25 -7.67 -9.38
N PRO A 92 2.17 -8.50 -9.86
CA PRO A 92 1.93 -9.93 -9.97
C PRO A 92 1.79 -10.57 -8.59
N THR A 93 1.22 -11.77 -8.53
CA THR A 93 1.04 -12.52 -7.29
C THR A 93 2.39 -12.96 -6.74
N ILE A 94 2.66 -12.63 -5.49
CA ILE A 94 3.80 -13.16 -4.73
C ILE A 94 3.27 -14.12 -3.66
N ARG A 95 3.97 -15.21 -3.44
CA ARG A 95 3.66 -16.20 -2.41
C ARG A 95 4.80 -16.31 -1.43
N GLY A 96 4.47 -16.52 -0.15
CA GLY A 96 5.47 -16.67 0.89
C GLY A 96 6.33 -15.42 1.12
N CYS A 97 5.79 -14.21 0.92
CA CYS A 97 6.52 -12.96 1.12
C CYS A 97 7.30 -12.96 2.44
N HIS A 98 8.56 -12.49 2.38
CA HIS A 98 9.46 -12.38 3.52
C HIS A 98 9.83 -13.72 4.18
N THR A 99 9.73 -14.82 3.45
CA THR A 99 10.18 -16.16 3.88
C THR A 99 11.21 -16.74 2.91
N PRO A 100 12.00 -17.75 3.32
CA PRO A 100 12.90 -18.45 2.39
C PRO A 100 12.20 -19.16 1.21
N ASP A 101 10.89 -19.40 1.34
CA ASP A 101 10.05 -20.04 0.32
C ASP A 101 9.30 -19.02 -0.55
N GLU A 102 9.76 -17.75 -0.57
CA GLU A 102 9.15 -16.72 -1.41
C GLU A 102 9.31 -17.06 -2.88
N TYR A 103 8.22 -17.00 -3.63
CA TYR A 103 8.23 -17.24 -5.06
C TYR A 103 7.16 -16.42 -5.80
N LEU A 104 7.39 -16.25 -7.10
CA LEU A 104 6.55 -15.53 -8.04
C LEU A 104 6.04 -16.52 -9.11
N PRO A 105 4.73 -16.82 -9.17
CA PRO A 105 4.15 -17.60 -10.27
C PRO A 105 4.29 -16.84 -11.60
N LEU A 106 4.90 -17.44 -12.61
CA LEU A 106 5.17 -16.77 -13.89
C LEU A 106 3.91 -16.42 -14.67
N ASP A 107 2.85 -17.21 -14.56
CA ASP A 107 1.54 -16.92 -15.14
C ASP A 107 0.92 -15.64 -14.58
N SER A 108 1.21 -15.30 -13.33
CA SER A 108 0.75 -14.05 -12.74
C SER A 108 1.47 -12.82 -13.31
N CYS A 109 2.73 -12.97 -13.76
CA CYS A 109 3.46 -11.90 -14.44
C CYS A 109 2.84 -11.59 -15.80
N GLU A 110 2.49 -12.63 -16.57
CA GLU A 110 1.86 -12.47 -17.88
C GLU A 110 0.49 -11.77 -17.75
N ARG A 111 -0.32 -12.22 -16.78
CA ARG A 111 -1.60 -11.59 -16.48
C ARG A 111 -1.46 -10.13 -16.07
N PHE A 112 -0.50 -9.84 -15.19
CA PHE A 112 -0.23 -8.47 -14.75
C PHE A 112 0.25 -7.58 -15.90
N TYR A 113 1.15 -8.08 -16.76
CA TYR A 113 1.62 -7.33 -17.91
C TYR A 113 0.49 -7.03 -18.91
N THR A 114 -0.41 -7.99 -19.14
CA THR A 114 -1.60 -7.80 -19.97
C THR A 114 -2.51 -6.71 -19.40
N LEU A 115 -2.79 -6.75 -18.10
CA LEU A 115 -3.58 -5.72 -17.43
C LEU A 115 -2.92 -4.34 -17.54
N LEU A 116 -1.63 -4.25 -17.23
CA LEU A 116 -0.91 -2.99 -17.24
C LEU A 116 -0.90 -2.35 -18.63
N THR A 117 -0.70 -3.13 -19.70
CA THR A 117 -0.71 -2.62 -21.08
C THR A 117 -2.09 -2.12 -21.50
N ASP A 118 -3.17 -2.79 -21.11
CA ASP A 118 -4.54 -2.33 -21.38
C ASP A 118 -4.84 -1.01 -20.65
N VAL A 119 -4.50 -0.93 -19.36
CA VAL A 119 -4.67 0.29 -18.57
C VAL A 119 -3.89 1.47 -19.16
N LEU A 120 -2.63 1.27 -19.52
CA LEU A 120 -1.81 2.33 -20.15
C LEU A 120 -2.39 2.79 -21.48
N SER A 121 -2.96 1.87 -22.26
CA SER A 121 -3.66 2.22 -23.50
C SER A 121 -4.90 3.08 -23.26
N ARG A 122 -5.66 2.80 -22.21
CA ARG A 122 -6.85 3.60 -21.83
C ARG A 122 -6.48 4.98 -21.30
N LEU A 123 -5.38 5.10 -20.55
CA LEU A 123 -4.87 6.37 -20.04
C LEU A 123 -4.30 7.28 -21.12
N SER A 124 -3.97 6.74 -22.30
CA SER A 124 -3.41 7.52 -23.42
C SER A 124 -4.46 8.12 -24.37
N GLN A 125 -5.73 7.87 -24.12
CA GLN A 125 -6.86 8.37 -24.91
C GLN A 125 -7.41 9.66 -24.32
#